data_5771ad2ecf6a570e94e8b6dcfebdad52
#
_entry.id   5771ad2ecf6a570e94e8b6dcfebdad52
#
_cell.length_a   1.000
_cell.length_b   1.000
_cell.length_c   1.000
_cell.angle_alpha   90.00
_cell.angle_beta   90.00
_cell.angle_gamma   90.00
#
_symmetry.space_group_name_H-M   'P 1'
#
loop_
_entity.id
_entity.type
_entity.pdbx_description
1 polymer ?
#
loop_
_entity_poly.entity_id
_entity_poly.type
_entity_poly.pdbx_seq_one_letter_code
_entity_poly.pdbx_strand_id
1 'polypeptide(L)'
;IRRQRQMCIRDSVKTEENADQRTLLKALSRGTNLSAVLIAIISFFLVWKLLGIEHWGLYVAILSGLVAGVLIGKATEYYTSDTYKPTQELSSKSQTGSATIIIGGLGLGMLSTAMPIIIVAVCILLAYFLSGGAANAGMGLYGIALAAVGMLSTLGITLATDAYGPVADNAGGIAEMAGLEPEVRQRTDALDSLGNTTAATGKGFAIGSAALTALALMASYIEKVKEVGAADADFSSFSLMNPVVLVG
;
A
#
# COMPACT_ATOMS: atom_id res chain seq x y z
N ILE A 1 -23.77 -14.89 16.26
CA ILE A 1 -22.50 -14.33 16.73
C ILE A 1 -21.74 -13.61 15.58
N ARG A 2 -21.56 -14.19 14.38
CA ARG A 2 -20.91 -13.50 13.23
C ARG A 2 -21.68 -12.24 12.79
N ARG A 3 -23.02 -12.29 12.69
CA ARG A 3 -23.85 -11.13 12.33
C ARG A 3 -23.80 -10.01 13.39
N GLN A 4 -23.76 -10.34 14.67
CA GLN A 4 -23.62 -9.35 15.73
C GLN A 4 -22.26 -8.65 15.72
N ARG A 5 -21.16 -9.36 15.44
CA ARG A 5 -19.82 -8.72 15.30
C ARG A 5 -19.75 -7.78 14.10
N GLN A 6 -20.38 -8.13 12.98
CA GLN A 6 -20.47 -7.23 11.82
C GLN A 6 -21.33 -5.99 12.11
N MET A 7 -22.41 -6.12 12.90
CA MET A 7 -23.19 -4.96 13.35
C MET A 7 -22.40 -4.05 14.28
N CYS A 8 -21.66 -4.60 15.24
CA CYS A 8 -20.83 -3.79 16.16
C CYS A 8 -19.73 -2.99 15.43
N ILE A 9 -19.11 -3.54 14.38
CA ILE A 9 -18.14 -2.81 13.55
C ILE A 9 -18.83 -1.70 12.77
N ARG A 10 -20.04 -1.93 12.27
CA ARG A 10 -20.86 -0.94 11.56
C ARG A 10 -21.28 0.22 12.45
N ASP A 11 -21.61 -0.03 13.72
CA ASP A 11 -22.06 0.99 14.67
C ASP A 11 -20.91 1.85 15.25
N SER A 12 -19.68 1.37 15.16
CA SER A 12 -18.51 2.12 15.66
C SER A 12 -18.00 3.19 14.68
N VAL A 13 -18.38 3.12 13.40
CA VAL A 13 -18.05 4.14 12.39
C VAL A 13 -19.35 4.78 11.91
N LYS A 14 -19.83 5.75 12.67
CA LYS A 14 -21.02 6.53 12.29
C LYS A 14 -20.66 7.51 11.18
N THR A 15 -21.31 7.37 10.03
CA THR A 15 -21.34 8.36 8.96
C THR A 15 -22.79 8.82 8.77
N GLU A 16 -22.98 10.08 8.38
CA GLU A 16 -24.30 10.62 8.06
C GLU A 16 -24.86 9.91 6.82
N GLU A 17 -26.19 9.81 6.70
CA GLU A 17 -26.84 9.11 5.58
C GLU A 17 -26.49 9.69 4.19
N ASN A 18 -26.13 10.97 4.11
CA ASN A 18 -25.68 11.66 2.90
C ASN A 18 -24.18 12.03 2.99
N ALA A 19 -23.35 11.14 3.51
CA ALA A 19 -21.92 11.40 3.66
C ALA A 19 -21.24 11.59 2.31
N ASP A 20 -20.52 12.70 2.18
CA ASP A 20 -19.62 12.99 1.07
C ASP A 20 -18.48 11.95 1.01
N GLN A 21 -17.96 11.68 -0.18
CA GLN A 21 -16.87 10.73 -0.41
C GLN A 21 -15.65 11.01 0.49
N ARG A 22 -15.32 12.27 0.74
CA ARG A 22 -14.28 12.66 1.70
C ARG A 22 -14.52 12.13 3.11
N THR A 23 -15.76 12.14 3.54
CA THR A 23 -16.15 11.64 4.87
C THR A 23 -16.03 10.12 4.93
N LEU A 24 -16.43 9.43 3.86
CA LEU A 24 -16.29 7.98 3.72
C LEU A 24 -14.81 7.54 3.69
N LEU A 25 -13.96 8.20 2.90
CA LEU A 25 -12.51 7.97 2.87
C LEU A 25 -11.86 8.20 4.25
N LYS A 26 -12.25 9.27 4.96
CA LYS A 26 -11.77 9.51 6.32
C LYS A 26 -12.19 8.41 7.31
N ALA A 27 -13.39 7.88 7.17
CA ALA A 27 -13.88 6.80 8.01
C ALA A 27 -13.05 5.52 7.81
N LEU A 28 -12.76 5.13 6.56
CA LEU A 28 -11.88 4.01 6.24
C LEU A 28 -10.44 4.24 6.73
N SER A 29 -9.90 5.44 6.50
CA SER A 29 -8.54 5.81 6.93
C SER A 29 -8.37 5.79 8.46
N ARG A 30 -9.44 6.03 9.25
CA ARG A 30 -9.37 5.91 10.71
C ARG A 30 -9.02 4.50 11.16
N GLY A 31 -9.62 3.48 10.54
CA GLY A 31 -9.32 2.07 10.84
C GLY A 31 -7.88 1.72 10.52
N THR A 32 -7.41 2.10 9.33
CA THR A 32 -6.03 1.86 8.90
C THR A 32 -5.01 2.58 9.78
N ASN A 33 -5.26 3.86 10.10
CA ASN A 33 -4.37 4.64 10.95
C ASN A 33 -4.32 4.11 12.39
N LEU A 34 -5.46 3.71 12.96
CA LEU A 34 -5.51 3.10 14.29
C LEU A 34 -4.72 1.78 14.31
N SER A 35 -4.91 0.94 13.30
CA SER A 35 -4.13 -0.30 13.15
C SER A 35 -2.64 -0.01 13.08
N ALA A 36 -2.22 0.97 12.27
CA ALA A 36 -0.82 1.38 12.15
C ALA A 36 -0.23 1.86 13.49
N VAL A 37 -0.95 2.66 14.25
CA VAL A 37 -0.51 3.11 15.58
C VAL A 37 -0.37 1.94 16.56
N LEU A 38 -1.34 1.03 16.60
CA LEU A 38 -1.25 -0.16 17.47
C LEU A 38 -0.06 -1.05 17.10
N ILE A 39 0.18 -1.25 15.80
CA ILE A 39 1.34 -2.01 15.30
C ILE A 39 2.64 -1.33 15.71
N ALA A 40 2.75 -0.01 15.57
CA ALA A 40 3.93 0.75 16.00
C ALA A 40 4.22 0.55 17.50
N ILE A 41 3.19 0.58 18.34
CA ILE A 41 3.35 0.37 19.79
C ILE A 41 3.76 -1.07 20.09
N ILE A 42 3.07 -2.05 19.51
CA ILE A 42 3.34 -3.47 19.75
C ILE A 42 4.74 -3.84 19.25
N SER A 43 5.13 -3.40 18.05
CA SER A 43 6.45 -3.67 17.49
C SER A 43 7.58 -3.05 18.33
N PHE A 44 7.36 -1.89 18.94
CA PHE A 44 8.32 -1.30 19.89
C PHE A 44 8.59 -2.25 21.06
N PHE A 45 7.53 -2.72 21.73
CA PHE A 45 7.67 -3.64 22.86
C PHE A 45 8.28 -4.98 22.47
N LEU A 46 7.95 -5.50 21.27
CA LEU A 46 8.52 -6.75 20.78
C LEU A 46 10.03 -6.62 20.51
N VAL A 47 10.46 -5.58 19.80
CA VAL A 47 11.88 -5.33 19.52
C VAL A 47 12.64 -5.12 20.82
N TRP A 48 12.12 -4.29 21.73
CA TRP A 48 12.75 -4.04 23.02
C TRP A 48 12.92 -5.33 23.84
N LYS A 49 11.88 -6.17 23.93
CA LYS A 49 11.90 -7.38 24.74
C LYS A 49 12.74 -8.52 24.13
N LEU A 50 12.73 -8.66 22.79
CA LEU A 50 13.37 -9.78 22.11
C LEU A 50 14.81 -9.47 21.66
N LEU A 51 15.07 -8.24 21.20
CA LEU A 51 16.35 -7.85 20.60
C LEU A 51 17.16 -6.88 21.47
N GLY A 52 16.53 -6.27 22.46
CA GLY A 52 17.16 -5.25 23.29
C GLY A 52 17.11 -3.84 22.68
N ILE A 53 17.30 -2.83 23.55
CA ILE A 53 17.20 -1.41 23.15
C ILE A 53 18.35 -0.96 22.22
N GLU A 54 19.46 -1.66 22.24
CA GLU A 54 20.62 -1.43 21.36
C GLU A 54 20.30 -1.62 19.87
N HIS A 55 19.26 -2.42 19.57
CA HIS A 55 18.79 -2.67 18.21
C HIS A 55 17.62 -1.76 17.78
N TRP A 56 17.54 -0.54 18.34
CA TRP A 56 16.47 0.40 18.01
C TRP A 56 16.37 0.73 16.51
N GLY A 57 17.47 0.60 15.76
CA GLY A 57 17.49 0.78 14.30
C GLY A 57 16.57 -0.19 13.57
N LEU A 58 16.42 -1.43 14.08
CA LEU A 58 15.47 -2.41 13.53
C LEU A 58 14.01 -2.00 13.75
N TYR A 59 13.72 -1.38 14.90
CA TYR A 59 12.40 -0.81 15.16
C TYR A 59 12.09 0.35 14.18
N VAL A 60 13.06 1.22 13.94
CA VAL A 60 12.89 2.31 12.97
C VAL A 60 12.71 1.77 11.55
N ALA A 61 13.35 0.66 11.20
CA ALA A 61 13.11 -0.03 9.92
C ALA A 61 11.65 -0.50 9.79
N ILE A 62 11.08 -1.13 10.84
CA ILE A 62 9.65 -1.51 10.86
C ILE A 62 8.76 -0.29 10.68
N LEU A 63 9.04 0.80 11.42
CA LEU A 63 8.28 2.05 11.31
C LEU A 63 8.39 2.67 9.92
N SER A 64 9.55 2.65 9.30
CA SER A 64 9.74 3.19 7.95
C SER A 64 8.86 2.47 6.92
N GLY A 65 8.76 1.13 7.01
CA GLY A 65 7.86 0.34 6.18
C GLY A 65 6.38 0.64 6.44
N LEU A 66 5.99 0.74 7.71
CA LEU A 66 4.63 1.08 8.09
C LEU A 66 4.21 2.46 7.58
N VAL A 67 5.07 3.46 7.77
CA VAL A 67 4.85 4.83 7.28
C VAL A 67 4.84 4.88 5.75
N ALA A 68 5.75 4.17 5.09
CA ALA A 68 5.78 4.07 3.63
C ALA A 68 4.45 3.50 3.08
N GLY A 69 3.89 2.46 3.69
CA GLY A 69 2.59 1.91 3.31
C GLY A 69 1.46 2.94 3.40
N VAL A 70 1.40 3.69 4.50
CA VAL A 70 0.41 4.77 4.67
C VAL A 70 0.59 5.89 3.65
N LEU A 71 1.84 6.30 3.38
CA LEU A 71 2.14 7.36 2.42
C LEU A 71 1.83 6.95 0.98
N ILE A 72 2.14 5.71 0.59
CA ILE A 72 1.77 5.15 -0.73
C ILE A 72 0.26 5.14 -0.88
N GLY A 73 -0.48 4.70 0.16
CA GLY A 73 -1.93 4.73 0.16
C GLY A 73 -2.48 6.14 -0.08
N LYS A 74 -1.97 7.15 0.63
CA LYS A 74 -2.38 8.55 0.45
C LYS A 74 -2.00 9.13 -0.91
N ALA A 75 -0.80 8.81 -1.42
CA ALA A 75 -0.39 9.23 -2.76
C ALA A 75 -1.31 8.63 -3.83
N THR A 76 -1.66 7.35 -3.71
CA THR A 76 -2.58 6.69 -4.63
C THR A 76 -3.98 7.30 -4.55
N GLU A 77 -4.51 7.51 -3.33
CA GLU A 77 -5.79 8.20 -3.11
C GLU A 77 -5.82 9.57 -3.80
N TYR A 78 -4.77 10.37 -3.69
CA TYR A 78 -4.67 11.68 -4.32
C TYR A 78 -4.78 11.63 -5.84
N TYR A 79 -4.17 10.63 -6.48
CA TYR A 79 -4.18 10.50 -7.95
C TYR A 79 -5.40 9.77 -8.51
N THR A 80 -6.17 9.05 -7.69
CA THR A 80 -7.27 8.18 -8.17
C THR A 80 -8.65 8.58 -7.69
N SER A 81 -8.77 9.32 -6.58
CA SER A 81 -10.07 9.75 -6.08
C SER A 81 -10.61 10.96 -6.87
N ASP A 82 -11.91 10.95 -7.14
CA ASP A 82 -12.66 12.02 -7.78
C ASP A 82 -12.71 13.32 -6.95
N THR A 83 -12.41 13.25 -5.65
CA THR A 83 -12.33 14.42 -4.76
C THR A 83 -11.12 15.31 -5.01
N TYR A 84 -10.12 14.83 -5.76
CA TYR A 84 -8.87 15.56 -5.99
C TYR A 84 -8.73 16.03 -7.43
N LYS A 85 -7.98 17.13 -7.61
CA LYS A 85 -7.76 17.77 -8.89
C LYS A 85 -7.28 16.86 -10.02
N PRO A 86 -6.33 15.93 -9.83
CA PRO A 86 -5.83 15.13 -10.95
C PRO A 86 -6.92 14.36 -11.70
N THR A 87 -7.85 13.75 -10.96
CA THR A 87 -8.97 13.00 -11.54
C THR A 87 -10.00 13.95 -12.16
N GLN A 88 -10.29 15.09 -11.50
CA GLN A 88 -11.20 16.10 -12.01
C GLN A 88 -10.71 16.74 -13.32
N GLU A 89 -9.41 17.05 -13.39
CA GLU A 89 -8.78 17.57 -14.61
C GLU A 89 -8.79 16.55 -15.74
N LEU A 90 -8.56 15.28 -15.43
CA LEU A 90 -8.68 14.20 -16.42
C LEU A 90 -10.12 14.07 -16.93
N SER A 91 -11.10 14.11 -16.03
CA SER A 91 -12.52 14.07 -16.39
C SER A 91 -12.90 15.24 -17.31
N SER A 92 -12.41 16.46 -17.04
CA SER A 92 -12.70 17.63 -17.88
C SER A 92 -12.16 17.49 -19.32
N LYS A 93 -11.09 16.72 -19.53
CA LYS A 93 -10.53 16.44 -20.87
C LYS A 93 -11.46 15.59 -21.74
N SER A 94 -12.44 14.90 -21.14
CA SER A 94 -13.44 14.14 -21.90
C SER A 94 -14.26 15.02 -22.83
N GLN A 95 -14.44 16.31 -22.49
CA GLN A 95 -15.17 17.28 -23.30
C GLN A 95 -14.47 17.60 -24.63
N THR A 96 -13.17 17.39 -24.72
CA THR A 96 -12.37 17.67 -25.92
C THR A 96 -12.20 16.46 -26.84
N GLY A 97 -12.65 15.29 -26.41
CA GLY A 97 -12.68 14.05 -27.20
C GLY A 97 -11.89 12.89 -26.61
N SER A 98 -12.08 11.70 -27.17
CA SER A 98 -11.50 10.46 -26.68
C SER A 98 -9.97 10.42 -26.73
N ALA A 99 -9.35 11.03 -27.73
CA ALA A 99 -7.89 11.05 -27.87
C ALA A 99 -7.23 11.83 -26.71
N THR A 100 -7.77 12.98 -26.34
CA THR A 100 -7.23 13.82 -25.27
C THR A 100 -7.35 13.17 -23.89
N ILE A 101 -8.45 12.45 -23.63
CA ILE A 101 -8.62 11.74 -22.36
C ILE A 101 -7.69 10.53 -22.26
N ILE A 102 -7.46 9.80 -23.37
CA ILE A 102 -6.53 8.67 -23.38
C ILE A 102 -5.10 9.14 -23.12
N ILE A 103 -4.62 10.16 -23.84
CA ILE A 103 -3.27 10.71 -23.64
C ILE A 103 -3.13 11.31 -22.23
N GLY A 104 -4.15 12.06 -21.78
CA GLY A 104 -4.18 12.61 -20.43
C GLY A 104 -4.14 11.54 -19.33
N GLY A 105 -4.88 10.44 -19.53
CA GLY A 105 -4.92 9.31 -18.61
C GLY A 105 -3.59 8.56 -18.53
N LEU A 106 -2.94 8.31 -19.67
CA LEU A 106 -1.60 7.73 -19.71
C LEU A 106 -0.57 8.63 -19.00
N GLY A 107 -0.60 9.94 -19.27
CA GLY A 107 0.29 10.89 -18.61
C GLY A 107 0.07 10.95 -17.10
N LEU A 108 -1.18 10.98 -16.65
CA LEU A 108 -1.52 10.96 -15.22
C LEU A 108 -1.10 9.63 -14.58
N GLY A 109 -1.32 8.49 -15.23
CA GLY A 109 -0.88 7.18 -14.76
C GLY A 109 0.63 7.12 -14.57
N MET A 110 1.41 7.60 -15.53
CA MET A 110 2.87 7.67 -15.43
C MET A 110 3.31 8.60 -14.29
N LEU A 111 2.69 9.77 -14.16
CA LEU A 111 3.01 10.73 -13.08
C LEU A 111 2.71 10.15 -11.69
N SER A 112 1.62 9.41 -11.56
CA SER A 112 1.19 8.83 -10.29
C SER A 112 2.17 7.80 -9.72
N THR A 113 3.03 7.19 -10.54
CA THR A 113 4.04 6.22 -10.10
C THR A 113 5.25 6.87 -9.42
N ALA A 114 5.52 8.14 -9.69
CA ALA A 114 6.73 8.83 -9.19
C ALA A 114 6.77 8.89 -7.66
N MET A 115 5.66 9.27 -7.00
CA MET A 115 5.62 9.37 -5.54
C MET A 115 5.80 8.03 -4.83
N PRO A 116 5.09 6.95 -5.19
CA PRO A 116 5.33 5.63 -4.63
C PRO A 116 6.77 5.15 -4.78
N ILE A 117 7.40 5.35 -5.95
CA ILE A 117 8.80 4.96 -6.19
C ILE A 117 9.75 5.71 -5.25
N ILE A 118 9.58 7.03 -5.10
CA ILE A 118 10.40 7.83 -4.18
C ILE A 118 10.20 7.37 -2.73
N ILE A 119 8.97 7.12 -2.32
CA ILE A 119 8.66 6.64 -0.96
C ILE A 119 9.34 5.29 -0.68
N VAL A 120 9.25 4.34 -1.62
CA VAL A 120 9.91 3.03 -1.50
C VAL A 120 11.42 3.18 -1.45
N ALA A 121 12.03 4.01 -2.32
CA ALA A 121 13.45 4.25 -2.33
C ALA A 121 13.96 4.83 -1.00
N VAL A 122 13.27 5.83 -0.48
CA VAL A 122 13.58 6.42 0.84
C VAL A 122 13.42 5.38 1.95
N CYS A 123 12.35 4.58 1.93
CA CYS A 123 12.12 3.52 2.90
C CYS A 123 13.27 2.49 2.88
N ILE A 124 13.72 2.05 1.71
CA ILE A 124 14.84 1.12 1.56
C ILE A 124 16.12 1.71 2.17
N LEU A 125 16.45 2.96 1.84
CA LEU A 125 17.64 3.63 2.36
C LEU A 125 17.58 3.76 3.89
N LEU A 126 16.47 4.22 4.43
CA LEU A 126 16.29 4.34 5.87
C LEU A 126 16.40 2.97 6.56
N ALA A 127 15.68 1.97 6.06
CA ALA A 127 15.71 0.62 6.63
C ALA A 127 17.12 0.02 6.60
N TYR A 128 17.85 0.18 5.50
CA TYR A 128 19.19 -0.35 5.33
C TYR A 128 20.21 0.33 6.28
N PHE A 129 20.29 1.65 6.23
CA PHE A 129 21.33 2.37 6.99
C PHE A 129 21.08 2.40 8.49
N LEU A 130 19.83 2.61 8.91
CA LEU A 130 19.49 2.67 10.34
C LEU A 130 19.57 1.31 11.04
N SER A 131 19.46 0.22 10.28
CA SER A 131 19.69 -1.14 10.81
C SER A 131 21.16 -1.52 10.91
N GLY A 132 22.08 -0.63 10.53
CA GLY A 132 23.52 -0.89 10.58
C GLY A 132 24.10 -1.46 9.29
N GLY A 133 23.43 -1.30 8.15
CA GLY A 133 23.86 -1.80 6.85
C GLY A 133 25.19 -1.23 6.35
N ALA A 134 25.59 -0.04 6.83
CA ALA A 134 26.89 0.54 6.52
C ALA A 134 28.07 -0.29 7.11
N ALA A 135 27.88 -0.90 8.27
CA ALA A 135 28.89 -1.74 8.93
C ALA A 135 28.74 -3.22 8.55
N ASN A 136 27.51 -3.68 8.36
CA ASN A 136 27.19 -5.07 8.02
C ASN A 136 26.03 -5.12 7.03
N ALA A 137 26.32 -5.48 5.78
CA ALA A 137 25.33 -5.56 4.72
C ALA A 137 24.17 -6.53 5.05
N GLY A 138 24.42 -7.63 5.75
CA GLY A 138 23.40 -8.57 6.21
C GLY A 138 22.40 -7.91 7.16
N MET A 139 22.87 -7.07 8.09
CA MET A 139 22.00 -6.32 8.99
C MET A 139 21.14 -5.29 8.23
N GLY A 140 21.69 -4.64 7.22
CA GLY A 140 20.95 -3.73 6.36
C GLY A 140 19.84 -4.44 5.58
N LEU A 141 20.14 -5.60 5.00
CA LEU A 141 19.15 -6.42 4.29
C LEU A 141 18.07 -6.98 5.23
N TYR A 142 18.46 -7.35 6.45
CA TYR A 142 17.51 -7.73 7.49
C TYR A 142 16.60 -6.57 7.89
N GLY A 143 17.14 -5.35 7.95
CA GLY A 143 16.34 -4.13 8.15
C GLY A 143 15.30 -3.91 7.05
N ILE A 144 15.66 -4.13 5.76
CA ILE A 144 14.71 -4.06 4.65
C ILE A 144 13.61 -5.13 4.79
N ALA A 145 13.97 -6.35 5.20
CA ALA A 145 12.99 -7.40 5.45
C ALA A 145 12.00 -7.00 6.57
N LEU A 146 12.50 -6.40 7.65
CA LEU A 146 11.64 -5.88 8.72
C LEU A 146 10.77 -4.71 8.27
N ALA A 147 11.26 -3.84 7.38
CA ALA A 147 10.43 -2.79 6.77
C ALA A 147 9.30 -3.40 5.92
N ALA A 148 9.58 -4.46 5.16
CA ALA A 148 8.54 -5.20 4.44
C ALA A 148 7.47 -5.76 5.38
N VAL A 149 7.87 -6.37 6.51
CA VAL A 149 6.95 -6.85 7.54
C VAL A 149 6.16 -5.69 8.15
N GLY A 150 6.80 -4.56 8.44
CA GLY A 150 6.14 -3.35 8.93
C GLY A 150 5.05 -2.88 7.98
N MET A 151 5.35 -2.76 6.69
CA MET A 151 4.36 -2.40 5.66
C MET A 151 3.22 -3.43 5.61
N LEU A 152 3.53 -4.71 5.52
CA LEU A 152 2.54 -5.80 5.42
C LEU A 152 1.69 -5.98 6.68
N SER A 153 2.07 -5.41 7.81
CA SER A 153 1.32 -5.54 9.07
C SER A 153 -0.10 -4.94 8.98
N THR A 154 -0.35 -3.99 8.08
CA THR A 154 -1.69 -3.43 7.82
C THR A 154 -2.45 -4.15 6.70
N LEU A 155 -1.89 -5.23 6.13
CA LEU A 155 -2.44 -5.92 4.97
C LEU A 155 -3.89 -6.39 5.20
N GLY A 156 -4.19 -6.92 6.37
CA GLY A 156 -5.54 -7.45 6.68
C GLY A 156 -6.62 -6.39 6.55
N ILE A 157 -6.39 -5.17 7.03
CA ILE A 157 -7.36 -4.08 6.92
C ILE A 157 -7.39 -3.50 5.50
N THR A 158 -6.24 -3.44 4.83
CA THR A 158 -6.15 -2.97 3.44
C THR A 158 -6.91 -3.90 2.49
N LEU A 159 -6.78 -5.22 2.64
CA LEU A 159 -7.53 -6.19 1.85
C LEU A 159 -9.03 -6.18 2.18
N ALA A 160 -9.40 -5.91 3.43
CA ALA A 160 -10.81 -5.78 3.79
C ALA A 160 -11.47 -4.57 3.11
N THR A 161 -10.74 -3.46 2.97
CA THR A 161 -11.22 -2.28 2.22
C THR A 161 -11.23 -2.50 0.71
N ASP A 162 -10.28 -3.28 0.17
CA ASP A 162 -10.25 -3.64 -1.25
C ASP A 162 -11.42 -4.57 -1.61
N ALA A 163 -11.70 -5.57 -0.78
CA ALA A 163 -12.83 -6.50 -0.98
C ALA A 163 -14.21 -5.82 -0.94
N TYR A 164 -14.30 -4.63 -0.40
CA TYR A 164 -15.51 -3.82 -0.38
C TYR A 164 -15.90 -3.32 -1.80
N GLY A 165 -14.91 -2.99 -2.64
CA GLY A 165 -15.13 -2.43 -3.98
C GLY A 165 -16.10 -3.24 -4.85
N PRO A 166 -15.85 -4.54 -5.10
CA PRO A 166 -16.76 -5.39 -5.89
C PRO A 166 -18.17 -5.50 -5.33
N VAL A 167 -18.33 -5.38 -4.00
CA VAL A 167 -19.66 -5.40 -3.37
C VAL A 167 -20.43 -4.11 -3.68
N ALA A 168 -19.75 -2.97 -3.62
CA ALA A 168 -20.34 -1.67 -3.93
C ALA A 168 -20.73 -1.55 -5.41
N ASP A 169 -19.83 -1.99 -6.31
CA ASP A 169 -20.06 -2.02 -7.76
C ASP A 169 -21.29 -2.89 -8.11
N ASN A 170 -21.35 -4.11 -7.60
CA ASN A 170 -22.52 -4.97 -7.80
C ASN A 170 -23.80 -4.38 -7.23
N ALA A 171 -23.76 -3.71 -6.08
CA ALA A 171 -24.92 -3.04 -5.49
C ALA A 171 -25.43 -1.92 -6.41
N GLY A 172 -24.52 -1.13 -7.00
CA GLY A 172 -24.83 -0.11 -7.99
C GLY A 172 -25.49 -0.69 -9.24
N GLY A 173 -24.91 -1.77 -9.78
CA GLY A 173 -25.47 -2.48 -10.92
C GLY A 173 -26.87 -3.03 -10.68
N ILE A 174 -27.14 -3.60 -9.51
CA ILE A 174 -28.47 -4.08 -9.11
C ILE A 174 -29.45 -2.91 -9.03
N ALA A 175 -29.05 -1.79 -8.40
CA ALA A 175 -29.92 -0.61 -8.28
C ALA A 175 -30.31 -0.05 -9.65
N GLU A 176 -29.37 -0.02 -10.60
CA GLU A 176 -29.62 0.43 -11.96
C GLU A 176 -30.54 -0.52 -12.73
N MET A 177 -30.21 -1.80 -12.75
CA MET A 177 -31.00 -2.81 -13.48
C MET A 177 -32.43 -2.99 -12.93
N ALA A 178 -32.61 -2.79 -11.63
CA ALA A 178 -33.93 -2.85 -10.98
C ALA A 178 -34.74 -1.55 -11.13
N GLY A 179 -34.15 -0.48 -11.72
CA GLY A 179 -34.82 0.81 -11.88
C GLY A 179 -35.20 1.45 -10.55
N LEU A 180 -34.34 1.33 -9.53
CA LEU A 180 -34.60 1.90 -8.20
C LEU A 180 -34.59 3.44 -8.24
N GLU A 181 -35.14 4.05 -7.19
CA GLU A 181 -35.24 5.51 -7.09
C GLU A 181 -33.86 6.19 -7.21
N PRO A 182 -33.79 7.42 -7.77
CA PRO A 182 -32.54 8.15 -7.99
C PRO A 182 -31.69 8.31 -6.72
N GLU A 183 -32.31 8.45 -5.54
CA GLU A 183 -31.58 8.54 -4.28
C GLU A 183 -30.78 7.28 -3.95
N VAL A 184 -31.32 6.10 -4.25
CA VAL A 184 -30.63 4.83 -4.06
C VAL A 184 -29.43 4.76 -4.98
N ARG A 185 -29.62 5.16 -6.25
CA ARG A 185 -28.55 5.21 -7.22
C ARG A 185 -27.42 6.15 -6.79
N GLN A 186 -27.75 7.36 -6.36
CA GLN A 186 -26.75 8.32 -5.89
C GLN A 186 -25.91 7.78 -4.72
N ARG A 187 -26.54 7.05 -3.79
CA ARG A 187 -25.83 6.41 -2.67
C ARG A 187 -24.92 5.28 -3.13
N THR A 188 -25.39 4.42 -4.04
CA THR A 188 -24.58 3.33 -4.58
C THR A 188 -23.41 3.83 -5.42
N ASP A 189 -23.58 4.89 -6.20
CA ASP A 189 -22.53 5.52 -6.99
C ASP A 189 -21.43 6.12 -6.11
N ALA A 190 -21.79 6.76 -4.99
CA ALA A 190 -20.82 7.28 -4.04
C ALA A 190 -20.00 6.14 -3.40
N LEU A 191 -20.65 5.01 -3.11
CA LEU A 191 -19.98 3.83 -2.55
C LEU A 191 -19.10 3.12 -3.60
N ASP A 192 -19.52 3.07 -4.86
CA ASP A 192 -18.74 2.51 -5.96
C ASP A 192 -17.48 3.33 -6.24
N SER A 193 -17.62 4.66 -6.34
CA SER A 193 -16.48 5.57 -6.48
C SER A 193 -15.45 5.40 -5.35
N LEU A 194 -15.92 5.22 -4.11
CA LEU A 194 -15.06 4.88 -2.97
C LEU A 194 -14.36 3.53 -3.18
N GLY A 195 -15.07 2.51 -3.65
CA GLY A 195 -14.55 1.18 -3.93
C GLY A 195 -13.43 1.19 -4.96
N ASN A 196 -13.60 1.95 -6.04
CA ASN A 196 -12.58 2.12 -7.08
C ASN A 196 -11.30 2.78 -6.54
N THR A 197 -11.43 3.78 -5.67
CA THR A 197 -10.28 4.43 -5.01
C THR A 197 -9.56 3.47 -4.06
N THR A 198 -10.29 2.69 -3.27
CA THR A 198 -9.68 1.72 -2.34
C THR A 198 -8.98 0.58 -3.07
N ALA A 199 -9.54 0.09 -4.19
CA ALA A 199 -8.90 -0.91 -5.05
C ALA A 199 -7.58 -0.39 -5.64
N ALA A 200 -7.53 0.87 -6.10
CA ALA A 200 -6.30 1.49 -6.57
C ALA A 200 -5.26 1.62 -5.45
N THR A 201 -5.69 2.01 -4.25
CA THR A 201 -4.83 2.10 -3.05
C THR A 201 -4.23 0.74 -2.69
N GLY A 202 -5.02 -0.32 -2.73
CA GLY A 202 -4.57 -1.70 -2.52
C GLY A 202 -3.49 -2.14 -3.51
N LYS A 203 -3.62 -1.76 -4.80
CA LYS A 203 -2.59 -2.03 -5.83
C LYS A 203 -1.28 -1.29 -5.55
N GLY A 204 -1.35 0.00 -5.22
CA GLY A 204 -0.16 0.78 -4.87
C GLY A 204 0.59 0.19 -3.67
N PHE A 205 -0.14 -0.18 -2.64
CA PHE A 205 0.37 -0.87 -1.45
C PHE A 205 1.03 -2.22 -1.81
N ALA A 206 0.37 -3.03 -2.65
CA ALA A 206 0.88 -4.34 -3.06
C ALA A 206 2.21 -4.21 -3.83
N ILE A 207 2.34 -3.23 -4.73
CA ILE A 207 3.58 -3.00 -5.49
C ILE A 207 4.71 -2.56 -4.55
N GLY A 208 4.46 -1.63 -3.63
CA GLY A 208 5.45 -1.15 -2.67
C GLY A 208 5.95 -2.27 -1.75
N SER A 209 5.05 -3.07 -1.20
CA SER A 209 5.41 -4.20 -0.33
C SER A 209 6.13 -5.32 -1.10
N ALA A 210 5.74 -5.58 -2.35
CA ALA A 210 6.42 -6.56 -3.20
C ALA A 210 7.86 -6.17 -3.49
N ALA A 211 8.15 -4.88 -3.73
CA ALA A 211 9.51 -4.40 -3.95
C ALA A 211 10.42 -4.66 -2.73
N LEU A 212 9.96 -4.34 -1.53
CA LEU A 212 10.70 -4.62 -0.29
C LEU A 212 10.88 -6.12 -0.04
N THR A 213 9.83 -6.91 -0.27
CA THR A 213 9.85 -8.37 -0.07
C THR A 213 10.78 -9.05 -1.07
N ALA A 214 10.81 -8.61 -2.33
CA ALA A 214 11.72 -9.16 -3.34
C ALA A 214 13.19 -8.98 -2.95
N LEU A 215 13.57 -7.80 -2.42
CA LEU A 215 14.92 -7.57 -1.91
C LEU A 215 15.26 -8.48 -0.72
N ALA A 216 14.32 -8.66 0.21
CA ALA A 216 14.51 -9.54 1.36
C ALA A 216 14.67 -11.01 0.94
N LEU A 217 13.88 -11.49 -0.01
CA LEU A 217 13.96 -12.85 -0.53
C LEU A 217 15.26 -13.08 -1.30
N MET A 218 15.72 -12.11 -2.10
CA MET A 218 17.00 -12.19 -2.79
C MET A 218 18.16 -12.29 -1.80
N ALA A 219 18.13 -11.49 -0.72
CA ALA A 219 19.13 -11.57 0.33
C ALA A 219 19.16 -12.95 0.99
N SER A 220 18.00 -13.49 1.36
CA SER A 220 17.89 -14.83 1.96
C SER A 220 18.35 -15.94 1.01
N TYR A 221 18.09 -15.79 -0.28
CA TYR A 221 18.58 -16.72 -1.29
C TYR A 221 20.11 -16.75 -1.35
N ILE A 222 20.74 -15.57 -1.41
CA ILE A 222 22.22 -15.45 -1.44
C ILE A 222 22.84 -16.09 -0.18
N GLU A 223 22.26 -15.81 0.97
CA GLU A 223 22.74 -16.37 2.24
C GLU A 223 22.63 -17.91 2.26
N LYS A 224 21.50 -18.45 1.79
CA LYS A 224 21.28 -19.89 1.72
C LYS A 224 22.22 -20.59 0.75
N VAL A 225 22.52 -20.01 -0.39
CA VAL A 225 23.50 -20.55 -1.34
C VAL A 225 24.89 -20.62 -0.73
N LYS A 226 25.32 -19.60 0.03
CA LYS A 226 26.58 -19.60 0.76
C LYS A 226 26.64 -20.70 1.83
N GLU A 227 25.54 -20.89 2.57
CA GLU A 227 25.44 -21.92 3.64
C GLU A 227 25.55 -23.35 3.07
N VAL A 228 24.99 -23.64 1.88
CA VAL A 228 24.94 -24.99 1.29
C VAL A 228 26.25 -25.41 0.59
N GLY A 229 27.30 -24.64 0.71
CA GLY A 229 28.64 -25.00 0.24
C GLY A 229 29.15 -24.25 -0.98
N ALA A 230 28.45 -23.23 -1.44
CA ALA A 230 28.91 -22.29 -2.45
C ALA A 230 29.47 -21.00 -1.77
N ALA A 231 30.24 -21.16 -0.69
CA ALA A 231 30.79 -20.04 0.07
C ALA A 231 31.66 -19.12 -0.80
N ASP A 232 32.31 -19.69 -1.83
CA ASP A 232 33.15 -18.97 -2.80
C ASP A 232 32.36 -18.51 -4.04
N ALA A 233 31.02 -18.67 -4.08
CA ALA A 233 30.22 -18.22 -5.20
C ALA A 233 30.34 -16.70 -5.35
N ASP A 234 30.85 -16.29 -6.50
CA ASP A 234 30.96 -14.87 -6.85
C ASP A 234 29.61 -14.35 -7.32
N PHE A 235 28.90 -13.64 -6.42
CA PHE A 235 27.64 -12.97 -6.71
C PHE A 235 27.81 -11.64 -7.45
N SER A 236 29.04 -11.20 -7.75
CA SER A 236 29.29 -10.01 -8.57
C SER A 236 28.77 -10.17 -10.00
N SER A 237 28.70 -11.43 -10.47
CA SER A 237 28.12 -11.80 -11.76
C SER A 237 26.61 -11.55 -11.87
N PHE A 238 25.88 -11.41 -10.75
CA PHE A 238 24.46 -11.02 -10.72
C PHE A 238 24.20 -9.51 -10.84
N SER A 239 25.22 -8.75 -11.23
CA SER A 239 25.07 -7.32 -11.50
C SER A 239 24.17 -7.07 -12.71
N LEU A 240 23.31 -6.04 -12.62
CA LEU A 240 22.54 -5.52 -13.75
C LEU A 240 23.42 -5.05 -14.92
N MET A 241 24.72 -4.88 -14.71
CA MET A 241 25.70 -4.59 -15.76
C MET A 241 26.12 -5.83 -16.54
N ASN A 242 25.77 -7.01 -16.07
CA ASN A 242 26.04 -8.27 -16.80
C ASN A 242 24.94 -8.49 -17.86
N PRO A 243 25.28 -8.53 -19.16
CA PRO A 243 24.28 -8.69 -20.23
C PRO A 243 23.51 -10.01 -20.16
N VAL A 244 24.08 -11.06 -19.59
CA VAL A 244 23.40 -12.35 -19.40
C VAL A 244 22.30 -12.23 -18.35
N VAL A 245 22.52 -11.46 -17.28
CA VAL A 245 21.51 -11.16 -16.24
C VAL A 245 20.40 -10.27 -16.79
N LEU A 246 20.72 -9.34 -17.70
CA LEU A 246 19.73 -8.47 -18.33
C LEU A 246 18.79 -9.21 -19.30
N VAL A 247 19.25 -10.31 -19.90
CA VAL A 247 18.46 -11.11 -20.85
C VAL A 247 17.58 -12.15 -20.14
N GLY A 248 18.00 -12.67 -18.99
CA GLY A 248 17.27 -13.64 -18.17
C GLY A 248 16.31 -12.99 -17.21
#